data_0e47b7a30165ca136b96adff28bfd70a
#
_entry.id   0e47b7a30165ca136b96adff28bfd70a
#
_cell.length_a   1.000
_cell.length_b   1.000
_cell.length_c   1.000
_cell.angle_alpha   90.00
_cell.angle_beta   90.00
_cell.angle_gamma   90.00
#
_symmetry.space_group_name_H-M   'P 1'
#
loop_
_entity.id
_entity.type
_entity.pdbx_description
1 polymer ?
#
loop_
_entity_poly.entity_id
_entity_poly.type
_entity_poly.pdbx_seq_one_letter_code
_entity_poly.pdbx_strand_id
1 'polypeptide(L)'
;MNTLAQLRKLSIYKPMQFQVTDIHFDFGDSSEQSITEEEMDEIIDETFSTIWEACDEDDLIEEITSATGWCINSIDYRVLV
;
A
#
# COMPACT_ATOMS: atom_id res chain seq x y z
N MET A 1 12.64 -1.17 -20.29
CA MET A 1 11.51 -1.58 -21.13
C MET A 1 10.19 -1.36 -20.39
N ASN A 2 9.23 -0.82 -21.09
CA ASN A 2 7.94 -0.55 -20.49
C ASN A 2 7.11 -1.80 -20.37
N THR A 3 6.43 -1.92 -19.26
CA THR A 3 5.47 -2.99 -19.06
C THR A 3 4.09 -2.54 -19.49
N LEU A 4 3.18 -3.49 -19.68
CA LEU A 4 1.81 -3.16 -20.01
C LEU A 4 1.15 -2.36 -18.90
N ALA A 5 1.46 -2.67 -17.65
CA ALA A 5 0.91 -1.93 -16.52
C ALA A 5 1.34 -0.47 -16.56
N GLN A 6 2.59 -0.22 -16.90
CA GLN A 6 3.10 1.12 -16.99
C GLN A 6 2.44 1.90 -18.12
N LEU A 7 2.24 1.25 -19.25
CA LEU A 7 1.56 1.87 -20.38
C LEU A 7 0.11 2.19 -20.04
N ARG A 8 -0.57 1.32 -19.31
CA ARG A 8 -1.93 1.57 -18.87
C ARG A 8 -2.01 2.84 -18.03
N LYS A 9 -1.11 2.97 -17.08
CA LYS A 9 -1.13 4.14 -16.20
C LYS A 9 -0.89 5.43 -16.97
N LEU A 10 -0.08 5.37 -17.99
CA LEU A 10 0.24 6.57 -18.76
C LEU A 10 -0.81 6.96 -19.78
N SER A 11 -1.51 5.98 -20.35
CA SER A 11 -2.34 6.26 -21.51
C SER A 11 -3.83 6.20 -21.25
N ILE A 12 -4.30 5.40 -20.28
CA ILE A 12 -5.72 5.16 -20.11
C ILE A 12 -6.21 5.62 -18.75
N TYR A 13 -5.45 5.31 -17.72
CA TYR A 13 -5.89 5.52 -16.36
C TYR A 13 -5.37 6.82 -15.82
N LYS A 14 -6.26 7.54 -15.16
CA LYS A 14 -5.85 8.63 -14.30
C LYS A 14 -5.78 8.05 -12.90
N PRO A 15 -4.61 8.01 -12.28
CA PRO A 15 -4.53 7.50 -10.93
C PRO A 15 -5.33 8.38 -9.98
N MET A 16 -6.00 7.73 -9.05
CA MET A 16 -6.70 8.41 -7.98
C MET A 16 -5.77 8.51 -6.79
N GLN A 17 -6.05 9.47 -5.94
CA GLN A 17 -5.30 9.61 -4.71
C GLN A 17 -6.08 8.99 -3.57
N PHE A 18 -5.40 8.18 -2.78
CA PHE A 18 -6.00 7.46 -1.67
C PHE A 18 -5.33 7.85 -0.37
N GLN A 19 -6.12 7.96 0.66
CA GLN A 19 -5.61 8.09 2.02
C GLN A 19 -6.06 6.87 2.81
N VAL A 20 -5.11 6.14 3.38
CA VAL A 20 -5.42 4.97 4.19
C VAL A 20 -5.98 5.44 5.52
N THR A 21 -7.13 4.91 5.91
CA THR A 21 -7.78 5.23 7.17
C THR A 21 -7.63 4.15 8.21
N ASP A 22 -7.40 2.91 7.76
CA ASP A 22 -7.10 1.80 8.65
C ASP A 22 -6.39 0.73 7.84
N ILE A 23 -5.45 0.03 8.45
CA ILE A 23 -4.74 -1.02 7.75
C ILE A 23 -4.22 -2.05 8.73
N HIS A 24 -4.31 -3.32 8.32
CA HIS A 24 -3.75 -4.44 9.05
C HIS A 24 -2.83 -5.20 8.12
N PHE A 25 -1.56 -5.18 8.43
CA PHE A 25 -0.58 -5.94 7.67
C PHE A 25 -0.48 -7.37 8.20
N ASP A 26 -0.09 -8.26 7.32
CA ASP A 26 0.25 -9.62 7.70
C ASP A 26 1.76 -9.67 7.96
N PHE A 27 2.13 -9.43 9.20
CA PHE A 27 3.53 -9.51 9.60
C PHE A 27 3.97 -10.94 9.90
N GLY A 28 3.05 -11.89 9.75
CA GLY A 28 3.35 -13.29 9.96
C GLY A 28 3.47 -13.65 11.44
N ASP A 29 4.02 -14.82 11.66
CA ASP A 29 4.22 -15.31 13.02
C ASP A 29 5.39 -14.57 13.64
N SER A 30 5.11 -13.90 14.75
CA SER A 30 6.11 -13.06 15.40
C SER A 30 7.33 -13.83 15.89
N SER A 31 7.19 -15.12 16.13
CA SER A 31 8.32 -15.91 16.60
C SER A 31 9.41 -16.09 15.55
N GLU A 32 9.06 -15.92 14.28
CA GLU A 32 10.01 -16.10 13.19
C GLU A 32 10.43 -14.80 12.54
N GLN A 33 9.86 -13.70 12.98
CA GLN A 33 10.13 -12.40 12.36
C GLN A 33 11.18 -11.65 13.15
N SER A 34 12.02 -10.93 12.43
CA SER A 34 12.98 -10.02 13.05
C SER A 34 12.39 -8.65 13.29
N ILE A 35 11.18 -8.41 12.88
CA ILE A 35 10.58 -7.09 12.97
C ILE A 35 10.11 -6.82 14.40
N THR A 36 10.39 -5.63 14.87
CA THR A 36 9.98 -5.19 16.21
C THR A 36 8.65 -4.47 16.13
N GLU A 37 8.02 -4.27 17.29
CA GLU A 37 6.79 -3.49 17.34
C GLU A 37 7.01 -2.06 16.88
N GLU A 38 8.15 -1.50 17.21
CA GLU A 38 8.48 -0.14 16.76
C GLU A 38 8.55 -0.06 15.24
N GLU A 39 9.14 -1.05 14.62
CA GLU A 39 9.22 -1.10 13.16
C GLU A 39 7.85 -1.27 12.54
N MET A 40 7.00 -2.10 13.14
CA MET A 40 5.62 -2.26 12.68
C MET A 40 4.87 -0.94 12.75
N ASP A 41 5.00 -0.24 13.87
CA ASP A 41 4.34 1.05 14.06
C ASP A 41 4.83 2.08 13.05
N GLU A 42 6.12 2.09 12.76
CA GLU A 42 6.67 3.00 11.77
C GLU A 42 6.10 2.73 10.37
N ILE A 43 5.98 1.47 10.01
CA ILE A 43 5.42 1.09 8.71
C ILE A 43 3.97 1.53 8.61
N ILE A 44 3.20 1.29 9.66
CA ILE A 44 1.80 1.68 9.70
C ILE A 44 1.67 3.19 9.63
N ASP A 45 2.44 3.89 10.42
CA ASP A 45 2.41 5.34 10.48
C ASP A 45 2.78 5.96 9.14
N GLU A 46 3.79 5.43 8.51
CA GLU A 46 4.23 5.89 7.20
C GLU A 46 3.14 5.66 6.15
N THR A 47 2.46 4.53 6.24
CA THR A 47 1.36 4.22 5.34
C THR A 47 0.23 5.22 5.50
N PHE A 48 -0.11 5.59 6.73
CA PHE A 48 -1.14 6.59 6.98
C PHE A 48 -0.73 7.99 6.52
N SER A 49 0.55 8.29 6.59
CA SER A 49 1.05 9.62 6.26
C SER A 49 1.23 9.84 4.76
N THR A 50 1.20 8.78 3.99
CA THR A 50 1.46 8.85 2.55
C THR A 50 0.14 8.99 1.80
N ILE A 51 0.11 9.87 0.82
CA ILE A 51 -0.99 9.92 -0.14
C ILE A 51 -0.62 8.99 -1.28
N TRP A 52 -1.38 7.92 -1.44
CA TRP A 52 -1.08 6.88 -2.41
C TRP A 52 -1.80 7.15 -3.72
N GLU A 53 -1.10 6.94 -4.81
CA GLU A 53 -1.70 7.05 -6.15
C GLU A 53 -1.89 5.66 -6.71
N ALA A 54 -3.10 5.36 -7.10
CA ALA A 54 -3.43 4.04 -7.64
C ALA A 54 -4.67 4.16 -8.51
N CYS A 55 -4.87 3.18 -9.38
CA CYS A 55 -6.02 3.16 -10.27
C CYS A 55 -7.26 2.61 -9.60
N ASP A 56 -7.09 1.68 -8.69
CA ASP A 56 -8.19 1.05 -7.97
C ASP A 56 -7.66 0.46 -6.67
N GLU A 57 -8.52 -0.27 -5.95
CA GLU A 57 -8.14 -0.88 -4.68
C GLU A 57 -7.01 -1.91 -4.85
N ASP A 58 -7.11 -2.75 -5.85
CA ASP A 58 -6.08 -3.76 -6.07
C ASP A 58 -4.74 -3.12 -6.35
N ASP A 59 -4.73 -2.06 -7.15
CA ASP A 59 -3.51 -1.33 -7.45
C ASP A 59 -2.97 -0.64 -6.19
N LEU A 60 -3.86 -0.11 -5.36
CA LEU A 60 -3.48 0.50 -4.10
C LEU A 60 -2.77 -0.51 -3.19
N ILE A 61 -3.34 -1.70 -3.08
CA ILE A 61 -2.75 -2.76 -2.27
C ILE A 61 -1.37 -3.13 -2.79
N GLU A 62 -1.23 -3.25 -4.11
CA GLU A 62 0.08 -3.54 -4.71
C GLU A 62 1.10 -2.46 -4.44
N GLU A 63 0.69 -1.20 -4.53
CA GLU A 63 1.59 -0.08 -4.27
C GLU A 63 2.10 -0.10 -2.84
N ILE A 64 1.20 -0.32 -1.89
CA ILE A 64 1.58 -0.37 -0.48
C ILE A 64 2.46 -1.58 -0.20
N THR A 65 2.08 -2.74 -0.74
CA THR A 65 2.86 -3.97 -0.56
C THR A 65 4.28 -3.80 -1.12
N SER A 66 4.41 -3.18 -2.27
CA SER A 66 5.72 -2.93 -2.88
C SER A 66 6.56 -1.96 -2.05
N ALA A 67 5.92 -0.95 -1.50
CA ALA A 67 6.63 0.07 -0.73
C ALA A 67 7.05 -0.44 0.65
N THR A 68 6.22 -1.24 1.28
CA THR A 68 6.49 -1.71 2.65
C THR A 68 7.16 -3.08 2.70
N GLY A 69 6.95 -3.90 1.67
CA GLY A 69 7.43 -5.26 1.66
C GLY A 69 6.55 -6.24 2.42
N TRP A 70 5.37 -5.82 2.86
CA TRP A 70 4.48 -6.66 3.66
C TRP A 70 3.12 -6.79 2.99
N CYS A 71 2.55 -7.99 3.11
CA CYS A 71 1.20 -8.24 2.62
C CYS A 71 0.18 -7.57 3.51
N ILE A 72 -0.97 -7.29 2.96
CA ILE A 72 -2.06 -6.61 3.67
C ILE A 72 -3.18 -7.60 3.92
N ASN A 73 -3.61 -7.72 5.18
CA ASN A 73 -4.76 -8.54 5.54
C ASN A 73 -6.07 -7.80 5.32
N SER A 74 -6.11 -6.52 5.70
CA SER A 74 -7.28 -5.71 5.49
C SER A 74 -6.88 -4.26 5.41
N ILE A 75 -7.68 -3.47 4.71
CA ILE A 75 -7.40 -2.06 4.51
C ILE A 75 -8.70 -1.29 4.36
N ASP A 76 -8.75 -0.13 5.00
CA ASP A 76 -9.77 0.87 4.76
C ASP A 76 -9.09 2.13 4.27
N TYR A 77 -9.75 2.81 3.37
CA TYR A 77 -9.19 4.01 2.76
C TYR A 77 -10.31 4.91 2.30
N ARG A 78 -9.94 6.12 1.92
CA ARG A 78 -10.85 7.01 1.24
C ARG A 78 -10.16 7.58 0.00
N VAL A 79 -10.96 7.87 -0.99
CA VAL A 79 -10.46 8.49 -2.22
C VAL A 79 -10.48 9.99 -2.02
N LEU A 80 -9.36 10.62 -2.34
CA LEU A 80 -9.25 12.07 -2.28
C LEU A 80 -9.61 12.65 -3.64
N VAL A 81 -10.55 13.54 -3.65
CA VAL A 81 -11.02 14.15 -4.89
C VAL A 81 -10.74 15.63 -4.93
#